data_8c04ab8cc437481a328a716a167c125b
#
_entry.id   8c04ab8cc437481a328a716a167c125b
#
_cell.length_a   1.000
_cell.length_b   1.000
_cell.length_c   1.000
_cell.angle_alpha   90.00
_cell.angle_beta   90.00
_cell.angle_gamma   90.00
#
_symmetry.space_group_name_H-M   'P 1'
#
loop_
_entity.id
_entity.type
_entity.pdbx_description
1 polymer ?
#
loop_
_entity_poly.entity_id
_entity_poly.type
_entity_poly.pdbx_seq_one_letter_code
_entity_poly.pdbx_strand_id
1 'polypeptide(L)'
;SIVVSQEFYPTPEPSILSILKEINFNKVTSFTEPCRGEGHIYNLVNTPIKYHCELSEGTNYLTTTMPLVDLILTNPPFSLAQEFITKALTEARTVIMLQRVNFLX
;
A
#
# COMPACT_ATOMS: atom_id res chain seq x y z
N SER A 1 2.60 -11.94 4.98
CA SER A 1 1.15 -12.13 4.92
C SER A 1 0.49 -11.06 4.04
N ILE A 2 -0.66 -11.38 3.50
CA ILE A 2 -1.44 -10.49 2.66
C ILE A 2 -2.74 -10.17 3.38
N VAL A 3 -3.08 -8.89 3.41
CA VAL A 3 -4.39 -8.46 3.87
C VAL A 3 -5.01 -7.64 2.76
N VAL A 4 -6.21 -8.03 2.33
CA VAL A 4 -6.96 -7.28 1.34
C VAL A 4 -8.22 -6.77 2.02
N SER A 5 -8.39 -5.47 2.03
CA SER A 5 -9.50 -4.84 2.70
C SER A 5 -10.43 -4.19 1.69
N GLN A 6 -11.72 -4.25 1.97
CA GLN A 6 -12.73 -3.58 1.14
C GLN A 6 -12.81 -2.13 1.58
N GLU A 7 -12.55 -1.23 0.67
CA GLU A 7 -12.55 0.18 0.99
C GLU A 7 -13.16 0.98 -0.15
N PHE A 8 -13.65 2.16 0.18
CA PHE A 8 -14.16 3.07 -0.82
C PHE A 8 -13.02 3.91 -1.38
N TYR A 9 -13.15 4.31 -2.60
CA TYR A 9 -12.15 5.12 -3.25
C TYR A 9 -12.66 6.56 -3.35
N PRO A 10 -11.84 7.57 -2.96
CA PRO A 10 -10.53 7.42 -2.32
C PRO A 10 -10.68 6.87 -0.90
N THR A 11 -9.62 6.24 -0.40
CA THR A 11 -9.67 5.62 0.91
C THR A 11 -9.76 6.71 1.99
N PRO A 12 -10.82 6.70 2.81
CA PRO A 12 -10.94 7.71 3.87
C PRO A 12 -9.89 7.51 4.95
N GLU A 13 -9.47 8.61 5.54
CA GLU A 13 -8.48 8.54 6.60
C GLU A 13 -8.89 7.66 7.78
N PRO A 14 -10.15 7.70 8.25
CA PRO A 14 -10.52 6.83 9.36
C PRO A 14 -10.34 5.35 9.06
N SER A 15 -10.57 4.94 7.80
CA SER A 15 -10.37 3.54 7.42
C SER A 15 -8.89 3.19 7.46
N ILE A 16 -8.04 4.10 7.01
CA ILE A 16 -6.60 3.88 7.05
C ILE A 16 -6.13 3.76 8.49
N LEU A 17 -6.61 4.65 9.35
CA LEU A 17 -6.21 4.61 10.76
C LEU A 17 -6.63 3.32 11.43
N SER A 18 -7.80 2.79 11.08
CA SER A 18 -8.24 1.52 11.64
C SER A 18 -7.30 0.39 11.28
N ILE A 19 -6.81 0.41 10.05
CA ILE A 19 -5.88 -0.61 9.60
C ILE A 19 -4.53 -0.44 10.29
N LEU A 20 -4.07 0.79 10.43
CA LEU A 20 -2.78 1.04 11.08
C LEU A 20 -2.76 0.56 12.51
N LYS A 21 -3.91 0.57 13.20
CA LYS A 21 -3.98 0.08 14.57
C LYS A 21 -3.68 -1.41 14.66
N GLU A 22 -3.90 -2.15 13.58
CA GLU A 22 -3.68 -3.58 13.58
C GLU A 22 -2.22 -3.94 13.31
N ILE A 23 -1.40 -2.98 12.94
CA ILE A 23 -0.01 -3.23 12.57
C ILE A 23 0.88 -3.03 13.80
N ASN A 24 1.75 -3.99 14.04
CA ASN A 24 2.72 -3.85 15.13
C ASN A 24 3.94 -3.09 14.61
N PHE A 25 3.91 -1.77 14.77
CA PHE A 25 4.98 -0.92 14.26
C PHE A 25 6.30 -1.07 15.00
N ASN A 26 6.31 -1.78 16.13
CA ASN A 26 7.58 -2.10 16.78
C ASN A 26 8.43 -3.01 15.88
N LYS A 27 7.79 -3.71 14.97
CA LYS A 27 8.49 -4.63 14.06
C LYS A 27 8.56 -4.13 12.64
N VAL A 28 8.17 -2.87 12.42
CA VAL A 28 8.16 -2.31 11.08
C VAL A 28 9.05 -1.09 11.05
N THR A 29 10.18 -1.19 10.36
CA THR A 29 11.10 -0.05 10.24
C THR A 29 11.16 0.50 8.83
N SER A 30 10.65 -0.22 7.84
CA SER A 30 10.72 0.23 6.46
C SER A 30 9.39 -0.02 5.77
N PHE A 31 9.05 0.88 4.86
CA PHE A 31 7.73 0.90 4.23
C PHE A 31 7.85 1.39 2.80
N THR A 32 7.12 0.77 1.90
CA THR A 32 6.98 1.24 0.52
C THR A 32 5.51 1.40 0.20
N GLU A 33 5.17 2.53 -0.41
CA GLU A 33 3.84 2.68 -1.00
C GLU A 33 3.97 2.72 -2.52
N PRO A 34 3.53 1.66 -3.21
CA PRO A 34 3.64 1.58 -4.66
C PRO A 34 2.84 2.60 -5.45
N CYS A 35 1.74 3.11 -4.87
CA CYS A 35 0.90 4.11 -5.53
C CYS A 35 0.60 5.20 -4.54
N ARG A 36 1.56 6.09 -4.31
CA ARG A 36 1.40 7.08 -3.27
C ARG A 36 0.23 8.04 -3.51
N GLY A 37 -0.01 8.37 -4.77
CA GLY A 37 -1.03 9.36 -5.07
C GLY A 37 -0.72 10.66 -4.37
N GLU A 38 -1.71 11.24 -3.71
CA GLU A 38 -1.53 12.48 -2.97
C GLU A 38 -0.94 12.28 -1.58
N GLY A 39 -0.67 11.04 -1.22
CA GLY A 39 0.03 10.76 0.02
C GLY A 39 -0.86 10.49 1.22
N HIS A 40 -2.14 10.18 1.01
CA HIS A 40 -3.05 9.97 2.14
C HIS A 40 -2.59 8.82 3.03
N ILE A 41 -2.17 7.71 2.43
CA ILE A 41 -1.66 6.59 3.21
C ILE A 41 -0.21 6.87 3.61
N TYR A 42 0.58 7.29 2.64
CA TYR A 42 2.02 7.49 2.85
C TYR A 42 2.30 8.37 4.04
N ASN A 43 1.55 9.46 4.17
CA ASN A 43 1.79 10.44 5.23
C ASN A 43 1.37 9.95 6.60
N LEU A 44 0.51 8.93 6.66
CA LEU A 44 0.05 8.39 7.95
C LEU A 44 0.94 7.27 8.47
N VAL A 45 1.75 6.66 7.62
CA VAL A 45 2.64 5.57 8.04
C VAL A 45 3.92 6.20 8.58
N ASN A 46 4.19 5.94 9.85
CA ASN A 46 5.30 6.58 10.54
C ASN A 46 6.43 5.57 10.78
N THR A 47 7.27 5.39 9.78
CA THR A 47 8.43 4.51 9.89
C THR A 47 9.69 5.28 9.57
N PRO A 48 10.86 4.84 10.11
CA PRO A 48 12.11 5.55 9.83
C PRO A 48 12.50 5.56 8.36
N ILE A 49 12.20 4.50 7.65
CA ILE A 49 12.57 4.37 6.24
C ILE A 49 11.30 4.26 5.42
N LYS A 50 11.15 5.14 4.43
CA LYS A 50 9.96 5.16 3.60
C LYS A 50 10.35 5.35 2.14
N TYR A 51 9.69 4.60 1.27
CA TYR A 51 9.85 4.74 -0.17
C TYR A 51 8.48 4.82 -0.82
N HIS A 52 8.42 5.38 -2.03
CA HIS A 52 7.17 5.38 -2.77
C HIS A 52 7.42 5.40 -4.27
N CYS A 53 6.37 5.01 -5.01
CA CYS A 53 6.28 5.21 -6.44
C CYS A 53 5.01 6.00 -6.72
N GLU A 54 5.05 6.80 -7.77
CA GLU A 54 3.88 7.56 -8.17
C GLU A 54 3.97 7.85 -9.66
N LEU A 55 2.99 7.36 -10.42
CA LEU A 55 3.01 7.51 -11.87
C LEU A 55 3.07 8.96 -12.32
N SER A 56 2.34 9.85 -11.63
CA SER A 56 2.34 11.25 -12.00
C SER A 56 3.70 11.89 -11.79
N GLU A 57 4.57 11.24 -11.02
CA GLU A 57 5.93 11.71 -10.79
C GLU A 57 6.95 10.93 -11.62
N GLY A 58 6.46 10.09 -12.51
CA GLY A 58 7.32 9.37 -13.43
C GLY A 58 7.82 8.02 -12.95
N THR A 59 7.27 7.49 -11.87
CA THR A 59 7.71 6.20 -11.33
C THR A 59 6.58 5.19 -11.40
N ASN A 60 6.76 4.16 -12.20
CA ASN A 60 5.79 3.08 -12.32
C ASN A 60 6.27 1.91 -11.47
N TYR A 61 5.52 1.60 -10.42
CA TYR A 61 5.90 0.54 -9.50
C TYR A 61 6.15 -0.80 -10.22
N LEU A 62 5.34 -1.11 -11.22
CA LEU A 62 5.44 -2.41 -11.88
C LEU A 62 6.73 -2.56 -12.68
N THR A 63 7.38 -1.47 -13.02
CA THR A 63 8.63 -1.52 -13.80
C THR A 63 9.83 -0.99 -13.02
N THR A 64 9.67 -0.71 -11.74
CA THR A 64 10.73 -0.16 -10.91
C THR A 64 11.13 -1.16 -9.84
N THR A 65 12.42 -1.44 -9.72
CA THR A 65 12.91 -2.32 -8.65
C THR A 65 12.99 -1.53 -7.37
N MET A 66 12.30 -2.00 -6.32
CA MET A 66 12.28 -1.32 -5.03
C MET A 66 13.00 -2.14 -3.99
N PRO A 67 13.54 -1.50 -2.95
CA PRO A 67 14.23 -2.24 -1.88
C PRO A 67 13.25 -3.15 -1.13
N LEU A 68 13.79 -4.17 -0.49
CA LEU A 68 12.98 -5.01 0.40
C LEU A 68 12.61 -4.19 1.62
N VAL A 69 11.36 -4.30 2.04
CA VAL A 69 10.86 -3.54 3.18
C VAL A 69 10.04 -4.45 4.09
N ASP A 70 9.71 -3.95 5.27
CA ASP A 70 8.88 -4.71 6.20
C ASP A 70 7.40 -4.63 5.82
N LEU A 71 6.97 -3.52 5.26
CA LEU A 71 5.55 -3.29 5.00
C LEU A 71 5.32 -2.62 3.66
N ILE A 72 4.32 -3.13 2.94
CA ILE A 72 3.74 -2.41 1.81
C ILE A 72 2.26 -2.25 2.10
N LEU A 73 1.79 -1.03 2.05
CA LEU A 73 0.39 -0.70 2.30
C LEU A 73 -0.01 0.33 1.26
N THR A 74 -1.01 0.01 0.45
CA THR A 74 -1.38 0.91 -0.63
C THR A 74 -2.77 0.61 -1.13
N ASN A 75 -3.32 1.56 -1.89
CA ASN A 75 -4.59 1.43 -2.58
C ASN A 75 -4.29 1.45 -4.08
N PRO A 76 -4.02 0.30 -4.69
CA PRO A 76 -3.56 0.26 -6.08
C PRO A 76 -4.72 0.47 -7.04
N PRO A 77 -4.42 0.79 -8.29
CA PRO A 77 -5.48 0.83 -9.32
C PRO A 77 -6.18 -0.51 -9.37
N PHE A 78 -7.51 -0.49 -9.40
CA PHE A 78 -8.28 -1.72 -9.35
C PHE A 78 -7.88 -2.70 -10.46
N SER A 79 -7.69 -2.18 -11.67
CA SER A 79 -7.40 -3.03 -12.81
C SER A 79 -6.00 -3.66 -12.75
N LEU A 80 -5.13 -3.16 -11.90
CA LEU A 80 -3.75 -3.65 -11.80
C LEU A 80 -3.45 -4.26 -10.45
N ALA A 81 -4.47 -4.45 -9.61
CA ALA A 81 -4.24 -4.91 -8.25
C ALA A 81 -3.50 -6.25 -8.20
N GLN A 82 -3.84 -7.17 -9.10
CA GLN A 82 -3.20 -8.48 -9.13
C GLN A 82 -1.70 -8.35 -9.36
N GLU A 83 -1.33 -7.52 -10.33
CA GLU A 83 0.08 -7.31 -10.65
C GLU A 83 0.82 -6.66 -9.48
N PHE A 84 0.17 -5.69 -8.83
CA PHE A 84 0.78 -5.04 -7.68
C PHE A 84 1.00 -6.02 -6.53
N ILE A 85 0.01 -6.87 -6.27
CA ILE A 85 0.13 -7.86 -5.20
C ILE A 85 1.27 -8.83 -5.48
N THR A 86 1.32 -9.34 -6.71
CA THR A 86 2.34 -10.31 -7.08
C THR A 86 3.74 -9.74 -6.87
N LYS A 87 3.96 -8.51 -7.31
CA LYS A 87 5.26 -7.88 -7.14
C LYS A 87 5.54 -7.58 -5.67
N ALA A 88 4.55 -7.06 -4.95
CA ALA A 88 4.76 -6.66 -3.56
C ALA A 88 5.13 -7.84 -2.68
N LEU A 89 4.60 -9.02 -2.98
CA LEU A 89 4.93 -10.21 -2.19
C LEU A 89 6.40 -10.59 -2.28
N THR A 90 7.09 -10.15 -3.32
CA THR A 90 8.51 -10.41 -3.44
C THR A 90 9.35 -9.33 -2.77
N GLU A 91 8.73 -8.24 -2.31
CA GLU A 91 9.45 -7.07 -1.82
C GLU A 91 9.14 -6.70 -0.38
N ALA A 92 8.21 -7.37 0.27
CA ALA A 92 7.85 -7.01 1.64
C ALA A 92 7.45 -8.23 2.45
N ARG A 93 7.66 -8.13 3.75
CA ARG A 93 7.22 -9.19 4.66
C ARG A 93 5.70 -9.17 4.83
N THR A 94 5.12 -7.97 4.87
CA THR A 94 3.68 -7.80 5.03
C THR A 94 3.17 -6.92 3.92
N VAL A 95 2.12 -7.36 3.26
CA VAL A 95 1.51 -6.61 2.16
C VAL A 95 0.04 -6.42 2.48
N ILE A 96 -0.40 -5.16 2.48
CA ILE A 96 -1.80 -4.82 2.71
C ILE A 96 -2.26 -3.98 1.52
N MET A 97 -3.27 -4.49 0.83
CA MET A 97 -3.82 -3.80 -0.32
C MET A 97 -5.26 -3.41 -0.03
N LEU A 98 -5.56 -2.14 -0.18
CA LEU A 98 -6.92 -1.64 0.01
C LEU A 98 -7.63 -1.64 -1.32
N GLN A 99 -8.78 -2.26 -1.36
CA GLN A 99 -9.52 -2.40 -2.60
C GLN A 99 -10.94 -1.93 -2.44
N ARG A 100 -11.44 -1.27 -3.46
CA ARG A 100 -12.84 -0.94 -3.52
C ARG A 100 -13.59 -2.17 -4.04
N VAL A 101 -14.64 -2.54 -3.35
CA VAL A 101 -15.47 -3.65 -3.79
C VAL A 101 -16.83 -3.12 -4.19
N ASN A 102 -17.25 -3.45 -5.40
CA ASN A 102 -18.57 -3.07 -5.89
C ASN A 102 -19.50 -4.25 -5.74
N PHE A 103 -20.60 -4.08 -5.03
CA PHE A 103 -21.62 -5.10 -4.88
C PHE A 103 -22.74 -4.77 -5.86
N LEU A 104 -22.98 -5.71 -6.79
CA LEU A 104 -24.06 -5.54 -7.73
C LEU A 104 -25.23 -6.36 -7.28
N UNK A 105 -25.98 -5.65 -7.22
CA UNK A 105 -27.09 -6.37 -6.73
C UNK A 105 -27.77 -6.83 -7.61
#